data_3753e44ce386bf58c7b2866175ccbc70
#
_entry.id   3753e44ce386bf58c7b2866175ccbc70
#
_cell.length_a   1.000
_cell.length_b   1.000
_cell.length_c   1.000
_cell.angle_alpha   90.00
_cell.angle_beta   90.00
_cell.angle_gamma   90.00
#
_symmetry.space_group_name_H-M   'P 1'
#
loop_
_entity.id
_entity.type
_entity.pdbx_description
1 polymer ?
#
loop_
_entity_poly.entity_id
_entity_poly.type
_entity_poly.pdbx_seq_one_letter_code
_entity_poly.pdbx_strand_id
1 'polypeptide(L)'
;MHKAKIIRVDENIFRGKTKKHNLFGRGISNKATINNATIIQINDDVYGGETKDGKPHGKGILRYYHNGKAEGRYVGEFKNGKRDGEGKWEIKECSYEGEWKLDSCHGKGKFINRGDVQDGWWFMGSFERCYGEELEPCNYIEIKK
;
A
#
# COMPACT_ATOMS: atom_id res chain seq x y z
N MET A 1 11.37 -16.92 11.18
CA MET A 1 11.35 -15.45 11.06
C MET A 1 12.40 -15.03 10.05
N HIS A 2 11.99 -14.51 8.93
CA HIS A 2 12.94 -14.06 7.92
C HIS A 2 13.50 -12.69 8.31
N LYS A 3 14.80 -12.57 8.36
CA LYS A 3 15.42 -11.29 8.56
C LYS A 3 15.31 -10.48 7.28
N ALA A 4 14.85 -9.25 7.39
CA ALA A 4 14.88 -8.32 6.28
C ALA A 4 16.34 -8.15 5.83
N LYS A 5 16.59 -8.35 4.55
CA LYS A 5 17.91 -8.16 3.97
C LYS A 5 17.91 -6.84 3.22
N ILE A 6 18.79 -5.95 3.64
CA ILE A 6 19.02 -4.70 2.90
C ILE A 6 19.77 -5.07 1.63
N ILE A 7 19.15 -4.80 0.51
CA ILE A 7 19.73 -5.00 -0.81
C ILE A 7 20.05 -3.63 -1.39
N ARG A 8 21.27 -3.43 -1.82
CA ARG A 8 21.56 -2.31 -2.71
C ARG A 8 21.00 -2.65 -4.08
N VAL A 9 19.81 -2.21 -4.32
CA VAL A 9 19.19 -2.29 -5.63
C VAL A 9 19.46 -0.98 -6.34
N ASP A 10 19.69 -1.05 -7.62
CA ASP A 10 19.81 0.13 -8.43
C ASP A 10 18.60 1.04 -8.16
N GLU A 11 18.88 2.24 -7.71
CA GLU A 11 17.86 3.25 -7.41
C GLU A 11 16.85 3.44 -8.55
N ASN A 12 17.23 3.09 -9.75
CA ASN A 12 16.38 3.17 -10.93
C ASN A 12 15.18 2.24 -10.87
N ILE A 13 15.22 1.16 -10.09
CA ILE A 13 14.07 0.25 -9.94
C ILE A 13 12.93 0.93 -9.22
N PHE A 14 13.23 1.77 -8.22
CA PHE A 14 12.21 2.50 -7.48
C PHE A 14 11.97 3.90 -7.99
N ARG A 15 12.96 4.50 -8.59
CA ARG A 15 12.75 5.75 -9.29
C ARG A 15 11.80 5.56 -10.44
N GLY A 16 11.55 4.29 -10.82
CA GLY A 16 10.74 4.04 -11.96
C GLY A 16 11.29 4.86 -13.12
N LYS A 17 10.71 4.76 -14.23
CA LYS A 17 11.03 5.65 -15.34
C LYS A 17 10.49 7.06 -15.11
N THR A 18 10.28 7.36 -13.92
CA THR A 18 9.60 8.51 -13.46
C THR A 18 10.64 9.41 -12.88
N LYS A 19 11.24 10.15 -13.70
CA LYS A 19 12.14 11.22 -13.37
C LYS A 19 11.59 12.10 -12.26
N LYS A 20 12.29 12.25 -11.19
CA LYS A 20 11.94 13.17 -10.08
C LYS A 20 10.65 12.85 -9.36
N HIS A 21 10.50 11.66 -8.92
CA HIS A 21 9.21 11.20 -8.76
C HIS A 21 8.71 11.16 -7.40
N ASN A 22 7.60 11.62 -7.44
CA ASN A 22 6.51 11.13 -6.66
C ASN A 22 6.48 9.62 -6.72
N LEU A 23 7.07 8.96 -5.72
CA LEU A 23 6.88 7.55 -5.51
C LEU A 23 5.41 7.21 -5.31
N PHE A 24 4.60 8.22 -5.08
CA PHE A 24 3.20 8.08 -4.70
C PHE A 24 2.21 8.37 -5.83
N GLY A 25 2.65 8.68 -7.03
CA GLY A 25 1.72 8.98 -8.10
C GLY A 25 0.77 10.14 -7.81
N ARG A 26 -0.27 10.25 -8.61
CA ARG A 26 -1.25 11.32 -8.49
C ARG A 26 -2.16 11.10 -7.29
N GLY A 27 -2.36 12.12 -6.49
CA GLY A 27 -3.33 12.14 -5.40
C GLY A 27 -2.79 11.84 -4.02
N ILE A 28 -1.60 11.27 -3.90
CA ILE A 28 -0.91 11.08 -2.64
C ILE A 28 0.27 12.03 -2.60
N SER A 29 0.26 12.95 -1.69
CA SER A 29 1.25 14.00 -1.45
C SER A 29 2.32 14.19 -2.54
N ASN A 30 2.14 15.19 -3.36
CA ASN A 30 3.02 15.53 -4.48
C ASN A 30 4.47 15.92 -4.12
N LYS A 31 4.83 15.88 -2.87
CA LYS A 31 6.12 16.41 -2.40
C LYS A 31 6.99 15.42 -1.66
N ALA A 32 6.60 14.18 -1.59
CA ALA A 32 7.44 13.19 -0.94
C ALA A 32 8.50 12.68 -1.91
N THR A 33 9.52 13.46 -2.07
CA THR A 33 10.77 12.93 -2.59
C THR A 33 11.36 12.09 -1.48
N ILE A 34 11.37 10.79 -1.63
CA ILE A 34 12.11 9.94 -0.73
C ILE A 34 13.58 10.06 -1.13
N ASN A 35 14.24 11.05 -0.56
CA ASN A 35 15.68 11.13 -0.65
C ASN A 35 16.25 10.01 0.23
N ASN A 36 17.12 9.20 -0.31
CA ASN A 36 17.74 8.09 0.40
C ASN A 36 16.78 6.97 0.80
N ALA A 37 15.96 6.54 -0.14
CA ALA A 37 15.12 5.37 0.06
C ALA A 37 15.98 4.15 0.39
N THR A 38 15.65 3.50 1.47
CA THR A 38 16.23 2.21 1.83
C THR A 38 15.45 1.11 1.12
N ILE A 39 16.15 0.16 0.53
CA ILE A 39 15.53 -0.96 -0.15
C ILE A 39 15.72 -2.22 0.68
N ILE A 40 14.60 -2.87 0.99
CA ILE A 40 14.55 -4.07 1.81
C ILE A 40 13.82 -5.17 1.05
N GLN A 41 14.42 -6.35 1.00
CA GLN A 41 13.71 -7.54 0.55
C GLN A 41 12.98 -8.18 1.73
N ILE A 42 11.69 -8.39 1.59
CA ILE A 42 10.82 -9.02 2.58
C ILE A 42 10.20 -10.25 1.93
N ASN A 43 10.73 -11.43 2.20
CA ASN A 43 10.40 -12.65 1.47
C ASN A 43 10.62 -12.45 -0.03
N ASP A 44 9.58 -12.64 -0.85
CA ASP A 44 9.64 -12.40 -2.30
C ASP A 44 9.40 -10.95 -2.67
N ASP A 45 8.91 -10.13 -1.74
CA ASP A 45 8.52 -8.75 -1.98
C ASP A 45 9.68 -7.78 -1.77
N VAL A 46 9.59 -6.61 -2.39
CA VAL A 46 10.63 -5.59 -2.29
C VAL A 46 10.02 -4.28 -1.82
N TYR A 47 10.54 -3.77 -0.72
CA TYR A 47 10.18 -2.47 -0.17
C TYR A 47 11.23 -1.42 -0.53
N GLY A 48 10.79 -0.22 -0.88
CA GLY A 48 11.63 0.95 -1.05
C GLY A 48 10.99 2.16 -0.39
N GLY A 49 11.71 2.78 0.52
CA GLY A 49 11.19 3.96 1.20
C GLY A 49 11.86 4.26 2.53
N GLU A 50 11.14 5.01 3.36
CA GLU A 50 11.60 5.38 4.70
C GLU A 50 11.59 4.16 5.62
N THR A 51 12.57 4.08 6.49
CA THR A 51 12.72 2.99 7.44
C THR A 51 13.01 3.50 8.85
N LYS A 52 12.64 2.70 9.83
CA LYS A 52 13.01 2.88 11.23
C LYS A 52 13.32 1.52 11.82
N ASP A 53 14.49 1.41 12.46
CA ASP A 53 14.95 0.15 13.06
C ASP A 53 14.95 -1.02 12.06
N GLY A 54 15.31 -0.75 10.80
CA GLY A 54 15.37 -1.74 9.73
C GLY A 54 14.02 -2.19 9.17
N LYS A 55 12.94 -1.52 9.54
CA LYS A 55 11.57 -1.84 9.09
C LYS A 55 10.97 -0.71 8.27
N PRO A 56 10.06 -1.00 7.33
CA PRO A 56 9.24 0.02 6.71
C PRO A 56 8.57 0.93 7.73
N HIS A 57 8.77 2.23 7.59
CA HIS A 57 8.20 3.22 8.50
C HIS A 57 8.16 4.57 7.80
N GLY A 58 7.03 5.28 7.87
CA GLY A 58 6.83 6.47 7.08
C GLY A 58 6.36 6.12 5.67
N LYS A 59 6.81 6.85 4.67
CA LYS A 59 6.34 6.69 3.29
C LYS A 59 7.20 5.70 2.51
N GLY A 60 6.55 4.83 1.74
CA GLY A 60 7.25 3.85 0.93
C GLY A 60 6.39 3.15 -0.09
N ILE A 61 7.04 2.29 -0.86
CA ILE A 61 6.43 1.43 -1.86
C ILE A 61 6.80 -0.01 -1.54
N LEU A 62 5.80 -0.87 -1.46
CA LEU A 62 5.98 -2.32 -1.37
C LEU A 62 5.53 -2.94 -2.67
N ARG A 63 6.44 -3.59 -3.37
CA ARG A 63 6.15 -4.31 -4.61
C ARG A 63 6.01 -5.79 -4.31
N TYR A 64 4.90 -6.34 -4.77
CA TYR A 64 4.59 -7.77 -4.60
C TYR A 64 5.10 -8.56 -5.78
N TYR A 65 5.82 -9.64 -5.48
CA TYR A 65 6.35 -10.55 -6.49
C TYR A 65 5.89 -11.98 -6.22
N HIS A 66 5.60 -12.67 -7.29
CA HIS A 66 5.31 -14.09 -7.24
C HIS A 66 6.06 -14.79 -8.37
N ASN A 67 6.86 -15.81 -8.03
CA ASN A 67 7.72 -16.49 -8.99
C ASN A 67 8.57 -15.53 -9.85
N GLY A 68 9.13 -14.49 -9.22
CA GLY A 68 9.98 -13.51 -9.90
C GLY A 68 9.25 -12.49 -10.76
N LYS A 69 7.91 -12.52 -10.79
CA LYS A 69 7.10 -11.56 -11.55
C LYS A 69 6.41 -10.57 -10.61
N ALA A 70 6.47 -9.30 -10.97
CA ALA A 70 5.73 -8.26 -10.27
C ALA A 70 4.23 -8.45 -10.49
N GLU A 71 3.46 -8.55 -9.41
CA GLU A 71 2.01 -8.73 -9.46
C GLU A 71 1.23 -7.49 -9.06
N GLY A 72 1.83 -6.64 -8.26
CA GLY A 72 1.16 -5.45 -7.77
C GLY A 72 2.04 -4.64 -6.82
N ARG A 73 1.42 -3.67 -6.16
CA ARG A 73 2.14 -2.78 -5.24
C ARG A 73 1.23 -2.14 -4.22
N TYR A 74 1.83 -1.73 -3.13
CA TYR A 74 1.27 -0.76 -2.19
C TYR A 74 2.14 0.49 -2.20
N VAL A 75 1.50 1.64 -2.28
CA VAL A 75 2.16 2.95 -2.20
C VAL A 75 1.49 3.74 -1.09
N GLY A 76 2.23 4.07 -0.05
CA GLY A 76 1.64 4.81 1.07
C GLY A 76 2.48 4.77 2.34
N GLU A 77 1.78 4.92 3.45
CA GLU A 77 2.39 5.03 4.76
C GLU A 77 2.54 3.67 5.43
N PHE A 78 3.62 3.55 6.18
CA PHE A 78 3.97 2.38 6.99
C PHE A 78 4.25 2.77 8.42
N LYS A 79 4.01 1.84 9.31
CA LYS A 79 4.38 1.96 10.73
C LYS A 79 4.83 0.60 11.24
N ASN A 80 6.06 0.55 11.74
CA ASN A 80 6.65 -0.67 12.30
C ASN A 80 6.53 -1.90 11.38
N GLY A 81 6.76 -1.71 10.08
CA GLY A 81 6.73 -2.77 9.08
C GLY A 81 5.36 -3.06 8.48
N LYS A 82 4.31 -2.39 8.93
CA LYS A 82 2.93 -2.61 8.47
C LYS A 82 2.37 -1.41 7.76
N ARG A 83 1.48 -1.64 6.81
CA ARG A 83 0.73 -0.56 6.17
C ARG A 83 -0.15 0.11 7.23
N ASP A 84 -0.01 1.40 7.38
CA ASP A 84 -0.69 2.17 8.42
C ASP A 84 -0.70 3.65 8.03
N GLY A 85 -1.88 4.26 7.95
CA GLY A 85 -2.09 5.60 7.43
C GLY A 85 -2.74 5.58 6.05
N GLU A 86 -2.44 6.55 5.21
CA GLU A 86 -3.00 6.63 3.85
C GLU A 86 -2.18 5.82 2.87
N GLY A 87 -2.85 5.10 1.98
CA GLY A 87 -2.16 4.34 0.94
C GLY A 87 -3.06 3.74 -0.11
N LYS A 88 -2.43 3.33 -1.20
CA LYS A 88 -3.08 2.66 -2.32
C LYS A 88 -2.43 1.30 -2.60
N TRP A 89 -3.24 0.29 -2.57
CA TRP A 89 -2.89 -1.08 -2.91
C TRP A 89 -3.49 -1.45 -4.26
N GLU A 90 -2.70 -2.07 -5.11
CA GLU A 90 -3.14 -2.54 -6.43
C GLU A 90 -2.56 -3.91 -6.72
N ILE A 91 -3.41 -4.86 -7.07
CA ILE A 91 -3.00 -6.16 -7.63
C ILE A 91 -3.98 -6.54 -8.73
N LYS A 92 -3.48 -6.71 -9.95
CA LYS A 92 -4.31 -7.06 -11.12
C LYS A 92 -5.47 -6.08 -11.29
N GLU A 93 -6.69 -6.56 -11.28
CA GLU A 93 -7.91 -5.75 -11.43
C GLU A 93 -8.51 -5.29 -10.11
N CYS A 94 -7.79 -5.52 -9.01
CA CYS A 94 -8.22 -5.13 -7.68
C CYS A 94 -7.38 -3.97 -7.16
N SER A 95 -8.03 -3.01 -6.52
CA SER A 95 -7.33 -1.92 -5.85
C SER A 95 -8.08 -1.46 -4.60
N TYR A 96 -7.34 -0.97 -3.63
CA TYR A 96 -7.91 -0.25 -2.49
C TYR A 96 -7.10 1.04 -2.27
N GLU A 97 -7.79 2.14 -2.17
CA GLU A 97 -7.21 3.45 -1.87
C GLU A 97 -7.93 4.05 -0.68
N GLY A 98 -7.20 4.36 0.37
CA GLY A 98 -7.76 4.94 1.58
C GLY A 98 -6.89 4.73 2.80
N GLU A 99 -7.55 4.70 3.95
CA GLU A 99 -6.87 4.53 5.23
C GLU A 99 -6.54 3.06 5.51
N TRP A 100 -5.42 2.86 6.15
CA TRP A 100 -4.89 1.56 6.56
C TRP A 100 -4.55 1.55 8.04
N LYS A 101 -4.72 0.42 8.66
CA LYS A 101 -4.32 0.21 10.05
C LYS A 101 -3.86 -1.23 10.25
N LEU A 102 -2.65 -1.39 10.76
CA LEU A 102 -2.07 -2.70 11.06
C LEU A 102 -2.21 -3.69 9.89
N ASP A 103 -1.82 -3.25 8.68
CA ASP A 103 -1.89 -4.00 7.43
C ASP A 103 -3.31 -4.25 6.87
N SER A 104 -4.33 -3.68 7.45
CA SER A 104 -5.72 -3.85 7.03
C SER A 104 -6.34 -2.55 6.54
N CYS A 105 -7.26 -2.65 5.58
CA CYS A 105 -8.10 -1.54 5.19
C CYS A 105 -8.90 -1.06 6.40
N HIS A 106 -8.96 0.24 6.62
CA HIS A 106 -9.60 0.81 7.79
C HIS A 106 -10.07 2.24 7.48
N GLY A 107 -11.06 2.75 8.25
CA GLY A 107 -11.54 4.11 8.05
C GLY A 107 -12.17 4.33 6.68
N LYS A 108 -11.89 5.47 6.08
CA LYS A 108 -12.43 5.81 4.77
C LYS A 108 -11.61 5.18 3.66
N GLY A 109 -12.27 4.52 2.72
CA GLY A 109 -11.57 3.94 1.60
C GLY A 109 -12.47 3.44 0.49
N LYS A 110 -11.85 3.24 -0.67
CA LYS A 110 -12.50 2.81 -1.89
C LYS A 110 -11.83 1.54 -2.42
N PHE A 111 -12.59 0.48 -2.48
CA PHE A 111 -12.17 -0.78 -3.07
C PHE A 111 -12.81 -0.96 -4.44
N ILE A 112 -12.02 -1.38 -5.40
CA ILE A 112 -12.45 -1.69 -6.75
C ILE A 112 -12.02 -3.11 -7.08
N ASN A 113 -12.96 -3.91 -7.55
CA ASN A 113 -12.69 -5.26 -8.01
C ASN A 113 -13.40 -5.47 -9.34
N ARG A 114 -12.64 -5.57 -10.43
CA ARG A 114 -13.15 -5.77 -11.79
C ARG A 114 -14.29 -4.81 -12.17
N GLY A 115 -14.16 -3.55 -11.73
CA GLY A 115 -15.15 -2.52 -12.00
C GLY A 115 -16.23 -2.36 -10.92
N ASP A 116 -16.41 -3.33 -10.05
CA ASP A 116 -17.32 -3.18 -8.90
C ASP A 116 -16.65 -2.32 -7.83
N VAL A 117 -17.39 -1.33 -7.33
CA VAL A 117 -16.87 -0.31 -6.43
C VAL A 117 -17.56 -0.38 -5.08
N GLN A 118 -16.76 -0.42 -4.02
CA GLN A 118 -17.20 -0.25 -2.65
C GLN A 118 -16.50 0.97 -2.06
N ASP A 119 -17.21 2.06 -1.93
CA ASP A 119 -16.70 3.33 -1.43
C ASP A 119 -17.39 3.68 -0.13
N GLY A 120 -16.66 3.68 0.96
CA GLY A 120 -17.25 3.89 2.26
C GLY A 120 -16.31 3.64 3.42
N TRP A 121 -16.88 3.11 4.49
CA TRP A 121 -16.20 2.86 5.75
C TRP A 121 -15.75 1.41 5.86
N TRP A 122 -14.55 1.23 6.36
CA TRP A 122 -13.88 -0.04 6.52
C TRP A 122 -13.43 -0.23 7.97
N PHE A 123 -13.48 -1.45 8.43
CA PHE A 123 -12.98 -1.82 9.75
C PHE A 123 -12.16 -3.10 9.66
N MET A 124 -10.86 -2.98 9.89
CA MET A 124 -9.90 -4.10 9.94
C MET A 124 -10.05 -5.08 8.76
N GLY A 125 -10.16 -4.55 7.55
CA GLY A 125 -10.25 -5.35 6.32
C GLY A 125 -11.68 -5.62 5.84
N SER A 126 -12.69 -5.23 6.61
CA SER A 126 -14.08 -5.47 6.29
C SER A 126 -14.80 -4.20 5.89
N PHE A 127 -15.60 -4.27 4.86
CA PHE A 127 -16.45 -3.16 4.46
C PHE A 127 -17.65 -3.03 5.39
N GLU A 128 -17.82 -1.87 5.98
CA GLU A 128 -18.87 -1.63 6.98
C GLU A 128 -20.12 -1.00 6.40
N ARG A 129 -19.95 0.09 5.64
CA ARG A 129 -21.08 0.82 5.07
C ARG A 129 -20.63 1.82 3.99
N CYS A 130 -21.56 2.18 3.11
CA CYS A 130 -21.33 3.24 2.14
C CYS A 130 -21.36 4.63 2.79
N TYR A 131 -20.79 5.62 2.13
CA TYR A 131 -20.92 7.00 2.57
C TYR A 131 -22.36 7.48 2.46
N GLY A 132 -22.80 8.23 3.46
CA GLY A 132 -24.13 8.83 3.47
C GLY A 132 -25.27 7.92 3.94
N GLU A 133 -24.98 6.66 4.25
CA GLU A 133 -25.96 5.74 4.82
C GLU A 133 -25.79 5.68 6.33
N GLU A 134 -26.75 6.22 7.06
CA GLU A 134 -26.68 6.26 8.52
C GLU A 134 -27.14 4.96 9.21
N LEU A 135 -27.89 4.10 8.54
CA LEU A 135 -28.67 3.08 9.22
C LEU A 135 -28.62 1.66 8.64
N GLU A 136 -28.12 1.46 7.43
CA GLU A 136 -28.11 0.11 6.85
C GLU A 136 -26.68 -0.31 6.50
N PRO A 137 -26.19 -1.40 7.04
CA PRO A 137 -24.92 -1.93 6.58
C PRO A 137 -25.02 -2.34 5.12
N CYS A 138 -24.21 -1.78 4.27
CA CYS A 138 -24.02 -2.32 2.92
C CYS A 138 -23.63 -3.79 3.04
N ASN A 139 -23.99 -4.58 2.05
CA ASN A 139 -23.62 -5.98 2.00
C ASN A 139 -22.14 -6.16 2.33
N TYR A 140 -21.92 -6.83 3.40
CA TYR A 140 -20.61 -7.08 3.93
C TYR A 140 -19.81 -7.99 3.00
N ILE A 141 -18.73 -7.48 2.45
CA ILE A 141 -17.78 -8.30 1.69
C ILE A 141 -16.43 -8.22 2.38
N GLU A 142 -16.01 -9.33 2.92
CA GLU A 142 -14.71 -9.47 3.51
C GLU A 142 -13.63 -9.44 2.42
N ILE A 143 -12.64 -8.54 2.56
CA ILE A 143 -11.49 -8.56 1.67
C ILE A 143 -10.62 -9.73 2.08
N LYS A 144 -10.63 -10.76 1.27
CA LYS A 144 -9.67 -11.85 1.41
C LYS A 144 -8.35 -11.42 0.79
N LYS A 145 -7.35 -11.39 1.60
CA LYS A 145 -5.98 -11.16 1.15
C LYS A 145 -5.45 -12.36 0.39
#